data_4480bc1d11688fba0cba3639cc89cc4d
#
_entry.id   4480bc1d11688fba0cba3639cc89cc4d
#
_cell.length_a   1.000
_cell.length_b   1.000
_cell.length_c   1.000
_cell.angle_alpha   90.00
_cell.angle_beta   90.00
_cell.angle_gamma   90.00
#
_symmetry.space_group_name_H-M   'P 1'
#
loop_
_entity.id
_entity.type
_entity.pdbx_description
1 polymer ?
#
loop_
_entity_poly.entity_id
_entity_poly.type
_entity_poly.pdbx_seq_one_letter_code
_entity_poly.pdbx_strand_id
1 'polypeptide(L)'
;MTLELKKFDMKSISFKPNESKGPVVVLIGRRDTGKSFLVRDLLYYHQDIPIGTVISGTEEGNGFYSKMVPKLFIHNEYNTAIIENILKRQRSVLKQIKKEVETFKRSTIDPRTFVILDDCLYDNTWSRDKMMRLLFMNGRHWKVMLIITMQYPLGIPPALRTNIDYVFILREPYIANRKRIFENYAGMFPTFESFCQVMDQCTENYECLVINNNAKSNKLQDQVFWYKADAHNDFKLGSKEFWELSKDMQSDDEEEKYDPGSSKKKGAGPKISVKKTKW
;
A
#
# COMPACT_ATOMS: atom_id res chain seq x y z
N MET A 1 2.19 -12.42 -34.41
CA MET A 1 2.85 -13.13 -33.32
C MET A 1 1.85 -13.20 -32.18
N THR A 2 1.41 -14.39 -31.78
CA THR A 2 0.46 -14.56 -30.67
C THR A 2 1.25 -14.60 -29.38
N LEU A 3 1.00 -13.65 -28.47
CA LEU A 3 1.58 -13.65 -27.12
C LEU A 3 0.60 -14.41 -26.20
N GLU A 4 1.03 -15.52 -25.67
CA GLU A 4 0.25 -16.27 -24.68
C GLU A 4 0.65 -15.81 -23.28
N LEU A 5 -0.28 -15.15 -22.56
CA LEU A 5 -0.07 -14.70 -21.18
C LEU A 5 -0.72 -15.69 -20.21
N LYS A 6 0.03 -16.10 -19.20
CA LYS A 6 -0.46 -16.92 -18.10
C LYS A 6 -1.21 -16.07 -17.08
N LYS A 7 -2.18 -16.67 -16.38
CA LYS A 7 -2.78 -16.06 -15.18
C LYS A 7 -1.69 -15.95 -14.10
N PHE A 8 -1.60 -14.80 -13.45
CA PHE A 8 -0.71 -14.60 -12.32
C PHE A 8 -1.22 -15.39 -11.11
N ASP A 9 -0.32 -16.02 -10.37
CA ASP A 9 -0.64 -16.63 -9.08
C ASP A 9 -0.28 -15.64 -7.96
N MET A 10 -1.30 -15.07 -7.30
CA MET A 10 -1.12 -14.11 -6.21
C MET A 10 -0.32 -14.70 -5.03
N LYS A 11 -0.40 -16.01 -4.81
CA LYS A 11 0.39 -16.72 -3.79
C LYS A 11 1.90 -16.72 -4.06
N SER A 12 2.31 -16.43 -5.31
CA SER A 12 3.72 -16.31 -5.68
C SER A 12 4.38 -15.05 -5.09
N ILE A 13 3.58 -14.05 -4.68
CA ILE A 13 4.06 -12.94 -3.84
C ILE A 13 4.18 -13.49 -2.42
N SER A 14 5.31 -14.14 -2.15
CA SER A 14 5.54 -14.79 -0.86
C SER A 14 6.20 -13.83 0.12
N PHE A 15 5.80 -13.90 1.39
CA PHE A 15 6.46 -13.19 2.48
C PHE A 15 6.34 -13.99 3.78
N LYS A 16 7.13 -15.05 3.90
CA LYS A 16 7.16 -15.93 5.08
C LYS A 16 8.12 -15.39 6.15
N PRO A 17 7.98 -15.78 7.43
CA PRO A 17 8.84 -15.31 8.52
C PRO A 17 10.34 -15.51 8.27
N ASN A 18 10.71 -16.60 7.62
CA ASN A 18 12.10 -16.97 7.30
C ASN A 18 12.64 -16.29 6.03
N GLU A 19 11.79 -15.66 5.22
CA GLU A 19 12.25 -14.96 4.02
C GLU A 19 13.10 -13.74 4.36
N SER A 20 14.15 -13.52 3.57
CA SER A 20 15.14 -12.48 3.84
C SER A 20 14.61 -11.07 3.54
N LYS A 21 13.63 -10.94 2.65
CA LYS A 21 13.19 -9.64 2.10
C LYS A 21 11.67 -9.54 2.02
N GLY A 22 11.13 -8.36 2.38
CA GLY A 22 9.74 -8.02 2.13
C GLY A 22 9.54 -7.55 0.69
N PRO A 23 8.42 -7.91 0.04
CA PRO A 23 8.11 -7.48 -1.33
C PRO A 23 7.67 -6.01 -1.37
N VAL A 24 7.95 -5.36 -2.52
CA VAL A 24 7.44 -4.04 -2.87
C VAL A 24 6.47 -4.20 -4.03
N VAL A 25 5.21 -3.86 -3.80
CA VAL A 25 4.11 -4.03 -4.75
C VAL A 25 3.49 -2.68 -5.09
N VAL A 26 3.35 -2.38 -6.36
CA VAL A 26 2.77 -1.13 -6.85
C VAL A 26 1.55 -1.42 -7.70
N LEU A 27 0.44 -0.74 -7.43
CA LEU A 27 -0.79 -0.82 -8.20
C LEU A 27 -1.05 0.53 -8.89
N ILE A 28 -1.14 0.52 -10.20
CA ILE A 28 -1.36 1.73 -11.01
C ILE A 28 -2.72 1.62 -11.69
N GLY A 29 -3.60 2.58 -11.42
CA GLY A 29 -4.90 2.61 -12.07
C GLY A 29 -5.75 3.78 -11.58
N ARG A 30 -6.66 4.20 -12.41
CA ARG A 30 -7.61 5.28 -12.13
C ARG A 30 -8.62 4.87 -11.03
N ARG A 31 -9.45 5.82 -10.62
CA ARG A 31 -10.60 5.52 -9.76
C ARG A 31 -11.50 4.48 -10.42
N ASP A 32 -12.14 3.66 -9.63
CA ASP A 32 -13.12 2.65 -10.04
C ASP A 32 -12.58 1.56 -10.99
N THR A 33 -11.27 1.36 -11.05
CA THR A 33 -10.64 0.30 -11.86
C THR A 33 -10.39 -1.00 -11.08
N GLY A 34 -10.68 -1.06 -9.77
CA GLY A 34 -10.53 -2.26 -8.97
C GLY A 34 -9.27 -2.32 -8.08
N LYS A 35 -8.52 -1.20 -7.91
CA LYS A 35 -7.32 -1.18 -7.06
C LYS A 35 -7.54 -1.73 -5.65
N SER A 36 -8.59 -1.27 -4.96
CA SER A 36 -8.88 -1.69 -3.59
C SER A 36 -9.21 -3.18 -3.51
N PHE A 37 -9.90 -3.75 -4.50
CA PHE A 37 -10.14 -5.20 -4.59
C PHE A 37 -8.83 -5.98 -4.73
N LEU A 38 -7.91 -5.51 -5.57
CA LEU A 38 -6.58 -6.12 -5.71
C LEU A 38 -5.77 -6.04 -4.43
N VAL A 39 -5.82 -4.91 -3.72
CA VAL A 39 -5.16 -4.77 -2.41
C VAL A 39 -5.75 -5.76 -1.41
N ARG A 40 -7.09 -5.87 -1.34
CA ARG A 40 -7.76 -6.82 -0.44
C ARG A 40 -7.39 -8.26 -0.77
N ASP A 41 -7.35 -8.62 -2.04
CA ASP A 41 -6.97 -9.95 -2.50
C ASP A 41 -5.52 -10.27 -2.16
N LEU A 42 -4.58 -9.35 -2.39
CA LEU A 42 -3.19 -9.50 -1.98
C LEU A 42 -3.06 -9.69 -0.46
N LEU A 43 -3.77 -8.88 0.33
CA LEU A 43 -3.74 -8.96 1.79
C LEU A 43 -4.35 -10.26 2.33
N TYR A 44 -5.32 -10.84 1.63
CA TYR A 44 -5.91 -12.12 2.00
C TYR A 44 -4.86 -13.24 2.11
N TYR A 45 -3.86 -13.25 1.25
CA TYR A 45 -2.77 -14.23 1.30
C TYR A 45 -1.67 -13.90 2.32
N HIS A 46 -1.80 -12.78 3.03
CA HIS A 46 -0.81 -12.27 3.99
C HIS A 46 -1.42 -11.94 5.36
N GLN A 47 -2.53 -12.61 5.74
CA GLN A 47 -3.24 -12.37 7.00
C GLN A 47 -2.38 -12.64 8.24
N ASP A 48 -1.37 -13.49 8.09
CA ASP A 48 -0.46 -13.91 9.14
C ASP A 48 0.67 -12.91 9.45
N ILE A 49 0.80 -11.81 8.70
CA ILE A 49 1.76 -10.74 9.03
C ILE A 49 1.30 -10.05 10.31
N PRO A 50 2.10 -10.06 11.40
CA PRO A 50 1.60 -9.76 12.74
C PRO A 50 1.12 -8.34 12.96
N ILE A 51 1.66 -7.36 12.22
CA ILE A 51 1.36 -5.95 12.39
C ILE A 51 1.50 -5.20 11.06
N GLY A 52 0.83 -4.08 10.92
CA GLY A 52 1.00 -3.19 9.77
C GLY A 52 0.47 -1.80 10.00
N THR A 53 0.70 -0.94 9.02
CA THR A 53 0.24 0.45 9.01
C THR A 53 -0.34 0.78 7.66
N VAL A 54 -1.44 1.49 7.65
CA VAL A 54 -2.11 1.99 6.45
C VAL A 54 -2.10 3.52 6.49
N ILE A 55 -1.77 4.12 5.36
CA ILE A 55 -1.95 5.56 5.12
C ILE A 55 -2.86 5.68 3.90
N SER A 56 -4.09 6.17 4.11
CA SER A 56 -5.09 6.28 3.05
C SER A 56 -5.94 7.54 3.23
N GLY A 57 -5.84 8.46 2.28
CA GLY A 57 -6.61 9.69 2.30
C GLY A 57 -8.12 9.51 2.09
N THR A 58 -8.58 8.30 1.76
CA THR A 58 -9.99 7.99 1.50
C THR A 58 -10.65 7.19 2.62
N GLU A 59 -9.89 6.73 3.61
CA GLU A 59 -10.39 5.84 4.66
C GLU A 59 -11.51 6.46 5.51
N GLU A 60 -11.39 7.74 5.85
CA GLU A 60 -12.41 8.46 6.63
C GLU A 60 -13.78 8.44 5.95
N GLY A 61 -13.81 8.45 4.61
CA GLY A 61 -15.05 8.43 3.84
C GLY A 61 -15.61 7.03 3.56
N ASN A 62 -14.76 6.02 3.38
CA ASN A 62 -15.19 4.70 2.90
C ASN A 62 -15.03 3.55 3.89
N GLY A 63 -14.20 3.72 4.93
CA GLY A 63 -13.99 2.70 5.96
C GLY A 63 -13.51 1.36 5.40
N PHE A 64 -12.69 1.39 4.34
CA PHE A 64 -12.30 0.17 3.63
C PHE A 64 -11.31 -0.66 4.45
N TYR A 65 -10.25 -0.03 4.97
CA TYR A 65 -9.19 -0.72 5.71
C TYR A 65 -9.57 -1.03 7.15
N SER A 66 -10.44 -0.22 7.78
CA SER A 66 -10.89 -0.44 9.16
C SER A 66 -11.67 -1.74 9.37
N LYS A 67 -12.12 -2.38 8.30
CA LYS A 67 -12.69 -3.74 8.33
C LYS A 67 -11.63 -4.82 8.52
N MET A 68 -10.39 -4.56 8.14
CA MET A 68 -9.29 -5.54 8.09
C MET A 68 -8.13 -5.18 9.00
N VAL A 69 -7.95 -3.92 9.36
CA VAL A 69 -6.83 -3.38 10.15
C VAL A 69 -7.38 -2.57 11.32
N PRO A 70 -6.78 -2.65 12.53
CA PRO A 70 -7.22 -1.84 13.66
C PRO A 70 -7.08 -0.34 13.38
N LYS A 71 -8.07 0.47 13.76
CA LYS A 71 -8.14 1.90 13.47
C LYS A 71 -6.92 2.69 13.93
N LEU A 72 -6.31 2.33 15.05
CA LEU A 72 -5.10 2.97 15.58
C LEU A 72 -3.94 3.00 14.57
N PHE A 73 -3.89 2.03 13.66
CA PHE A 73 -2.81 1.88 12.67
C PHE A 73 -3.21 2.35 11.27
N ILE A 74 -4.31 3.09 11.17
CA ILE A 74 -4.78 3.71 9.94
C ILE A 74 -4.67 5.21 10.08
N HIS A 75 -3.96 5.84 9.15
CA HIS A 75 -3.72 7.28 9.11
C HIS A 75 -4.34 7.87 7.85
N ASN A 76 -4.98 9.03 7.97
CA ASN A 76 -5.65 9.68 6.84
C ASN A 76 -4.68 10.44 5.93
N GLU A 77 -3.52 10.85 6.47
CA GLU A 77 -2.53 11.63 5.74
C GLU A 77 -1.11 11.08 5.92
N TYR A 78 -0.31 11.26 4.88
CA TYR A 78 1.10 10.96 4.95
C TYR A 78 1.83 11.93 5.90
N ASN A 79 2.62 11.35 6.81
CA ASN A 79 3.51 12.09 7.68
C ASN A 79 4.83 11.33 7.82
N THR A 80 5.95 12.05 7.67
CA THR A 80 7.30 11.51 7.85
C THR A 80 7.48 10.77 9.18
N ALA A 81 6.89 11.28 10.26
CA ALA A 81 7.00 10.68 11.59
C ALA A 81 6.40 9.26 11.65
N ILE A 82 5.33 8.98 10.89
CA ILE A 82 4.75 7.64 10.79
C ILE A 82 5.79 6.66 10.24
N ILE A 83 6.41 7.01 9.11
CA ILE A 83 7.43 6.16 8.48
C ILE A 83 8.65 6.02 9.40
N GLU A 84 9.07 7.10 10.05
CA GLU A 84 10.19 7.05 11.00
C GLU A 84 9.92 6.09 12.16
N ASN A 85 8.72 6.12 12.74
CA ASN A 85 8.32 5.22 13.82
C ASN A 85 8.29 3.76 13.36
N ILE A 86 7.76 3.47 12.16
CA ILE A 86 7.80 2.13 11.58
C ILE A 86 9.24 1.64 11.45
N LEU A 87 10.13 2.46 10.91
CA LEU A 87 11.53 2.09 10.71
C LEU A 87 12.30 1.93 12.03
N LYS A 88 12.02 2.77 13.03
CA LYS A 88 12.58 2.63 14.40
C LYS A 88 12.14 1.31 15.03
N ARG A 89 10.84 0.99 14.95
CA ARG A 89 10.30 -0.27 15.44
C ARG A 89 10.98 -1.46 14.78
N GLN A 90 11.06 -1.49 13.45
CA GLN A 90 11.64 -2.60 12.71
C GLN A 90 13.12 -2.84 13.09
N ARG A 91 13.90 -1.77 13.19
CA ARG A 91 15.30 -1.87 13.65
C ARG A 91 15.40 -2.43 15.07
N SER A 92 14.52 -2.01 15.97
CA SER A 92 14.47 -2.51 17.35
C SER A 92 14.14 -4.00 17.41
N VAL A 93 13.10 -4.43 16.67
CA VAL A 93 12.69 -5.83 16.57
C VAL A 93 13.81 -6.72 16.03
N LEU A 94 14.47 -6.30 14.92
CA LEU A 94 15.58 -7.07 14.35
C LEU A 94 16.78 -7.14 15.29
N LYS A 95 17.07 -6.06 16.05
CA LYS A 95 18.11 -6.08 17.10
C LYS A 95 17.78 -7.04 18.22
N GLN A 96 16.51 -7.08 18.64
CA GLN A 96 16.05 -8.02 19.68
C GLN A 96 16.16 -9.47 19.19
N ILE A 97 15.70 -9.77 17.97
CA ILE A 97 15.84 -11.11 17.38
C ILE A 97 17.31 -11.55 17.34
N LYS A 98 18.20 -10.67 16.91
CA LYS A 98 19.64 -10.97 16.90
C LYS A 98 20.17 -11.32 18.27
N LYS A 99 19.81 -10.53 19.30
CA LYS A 99 20.19 -10.79 20.70
C LYS A 99 19.63 -12.13 21.21
N GLU A 100 18.37 -12.44 20.91
CA GLU A 100 17.75 -13.72 21.31
C GLU A 100 18.43 -14.91 20.62
N VAL A 101 18.73 -14.81 19.33
CA VAL A 101 19.45 -15.85 18.60
C VAL A 101 20.87 -16.05 19.13
N GLU A 102 21.58 -14.99 19.49
CA GLU A 102 22.90 -15.08 20.12
C GLU A 102 22.84 -15.79 21.47
N THR A 103 21.81 -15.46 22.29
CA THR A 103 21.68 -15.99 23.66
C THR A 103 21.02 -17.39 23.70
N PHE A 104 19.91 -17.57 22.99
CA PHE A 104 19.06 -18.76 23.08
C PHE A 104 19.09 -19.66 21.84
N LYS A 105 19.91 -19.28 20.83
CA LYS A 105 20.04 -19.96 19.51
C LYS A 105 18.74 -19.95 18.68
N ARG A 106 17.70 -19.28 19.13
CA ARG A 106 16.40 -19.12 18.45
C ARG A 106 15.69 -17.85 18.89
N SER A 107 14.80 -17.36 18.06
CA SER A 107 13.81 -16.34 18.43
C SER A 107 12.43 -16.80 17.94
N THR A 108 11.39 -16.46 18.68
CA THR A 108 9.98 -16.69 18.31
C THR A 108 9.31 -15.45 17.74
N ILE A 109 10.04 -14.34 17.68
CA ILE A 109 9.51 -13.06 17.20
C ILE A 109 9.38 -13.12 15.68
N ASP A 110 8.17 -12.87 15.17
CA ASP A 110 7.95 -12.61 13.76
C ASP A 110 8.21 -11.13 13.46
N PRO A 111 9.25 -10.80 12.67
CA PRO A 111 9.61 -9.42 12.38
C PRO A 111 8.77 -8.78 11.28
N ARG A 112 7.92 -9.54 10.58
CA ARG A 112 7.20 -9.04 9.42
C ARG A 112 6.26 -7.90 9.79
N THR A 113 6.15 -6.94 8.87
CA THR A 113 5.15 -5.87 8.92
C THR A 113 4.74 -5.48 7.50
N PHE A 114 3.53 -4.97 7.34
CA PHE A 114 3.12 -4.35 6.08
C PHE A 114 2.97 -2.84 6.24
N VAL A 115 3.20 -2.13 5.15
CA VAL A 115 2.92 -0.69 5.01
C VAL A 115 2.14 -0.50 3.73
N ILE A 116 0.97 0.11 3.82
CA ILE A 116 0.12 0.42 2.68
C ILE A 116 0.05 1.94 2.52
N LEU A 117 0.38 2.42 1.33
CA LEU A 117 0.27 3.81 0.92
C LEU A 117 -0.80 3.88 -0.17
N ASP A 118 -2.03 4.20 0.22
CA ASP A 118 -3.19 4.15 -0.67
C ASP A 118 -3.63 5.54 -1.11
N ASP A 119 -3.35 5.86 -2.37
CA ASP A 119 -3.65 7.14 -3.02
C ASP A 119 -3.25 8.39 -2.19
N CYS A 120 -2.25 8.27 -1.30
CA CYS A 120 -1.79 9.34 -0.41
C CYS A 120 -0.53 10.07 -0.91
N LEU A 121 0.02 9.67 -2.04
CA LEU A 121 1.26 10.21 -2.61
C LEU A 121 0.98 11.25 -3.72
N TYR A 122 0.01 12.12 -3.49
CA TYR A 122 -0.36 13.17 -4.45
C TYR A 122 0.57 14.39 -4.43
N ASP A 123 1.23 14.65 -3.30
CA ASP A 123 2.24 15.69 -3.17
C ASP A 123 3.64 15.09 -3.45
N ASN A 124 4.37 15.68 -4.39
CA ASN A 124 5.69 15.19 -4.80
C ASN A 124 6.78 15.35 -3.72
N THR A 125 6.50 15.99 -2.59
CA THR A 125 7.47 16.19 -1.49
C THR A 125 7.88 14.86 -0.84
N TRP A 126 6.99 13.87 -0.77
CA TRP A 126 7.26 12.56 -0.21
C TRP A 126 8.47 11.87 -0.85
N SER A 127 8.67 12.07 -2.15
CA SER A 127 9.75 11.43 -2.91
C SER A 127 11.15 11.95 -2.52
N ARG A 128 11.20 13.14 -1.89
CA ARG A 128 12.42 13.76 -1.33
C ARG A 128 12.61 13.42 0.14
N ASP A 129 11.57 12.91 0.79
CA ASP A 129 11.62 12.52 2.19
C ASP A 129 12.64 11.40 2.41
N LYS A 130 13.57 11.63 3.33
CA LYS A 130 14.64 10.69 3.66
C LYS A 130 14.10 9.37 4.21
N MET A 131 13.04 9.42 5.04
CA MET A 131 12.48 8.21 5.66
C MET A 131 11.76 7.36 4.63
N MET A 132 11.01 7.98 3.71
CA MET A 132 10.37 7.28 2.60
C MET A 132 11.41 6.64 1.67
N ARG A 133 12.47 7.37 1.33
CA ARG A 133 13.57 6.80 0.53
C ARG A 133 14.23 5.61 1.22
N LEU A 134 14.45 5.69 2.54
CA LEU A 134 14.96 4.57 3.32
C LEU A 134 14.00 3.39 3.33
N LEU A 135 12.68 3.63 3.43
CA LEU A 135 11.67 2.59 3.36
C LEU A 135 11.73 1.85 2.02
N PHE A 136 11.77 2.58 0.89
CA PHE A 136 11.88 1.97 -0.43
C PHE A 136 13.18 1.18 -0.65
N MET A 137 14.31 1.74 -0.22
CA MET A 137 15.63 1.13 -0.48
C MET A 137 15.95 -0.02 0.48
N ASN A 138 15.59 0.13 1.76
CA ASN A 138 16.01 -0.77 2.81
C ASN A 138 14.86 -1.50 3.51
N GLY A 139 13.60 -1.06 3.34
CA GLY A 139 12.43 -1.63 4.01
C GLY A 139 12.33 -3.15 3.82
N ARG A 140 12.66 -3.63 2.62
CA ARG A 140 12.71 -5.06 2.32
C ARG A 140 13.62 -5.84 3.27
N HIS A 141 14.79 -5.31 3.60
CA HIS A 141 15.76 -5.93 4.53
C HIS A 141 15.30 -5.82 5.99
N TRP A 142 14.41 -4.89 6.29
CA TRP A 142 13.81 -4.71 7.60
C TRP A 142 12.46 -5.44 7.72
N LYS A 143 12.21 -6.40 6.85
CA LYS A 143 10.98 -7.21 6.86
C LYS A 143 9.70 -6.39 6.71
N VAL A 144 9.73 -5.41 5.84
CA VAL A 144 8.56 -4.61 5.47
C VAL A 144 8.06 -5.04 4.10
N MET A 145 6.80 -5.45 4.02
CA MET A 145 6.04 -5.54 2.79
C MET A 145 5.45 -4.16 2.50
N LEU A 146 5.83 -3.57 1.36
CA LEU A 146 5.38 -2.24 0.97
C LEU A 146 4.38 -2.36 -0.19
N ILE A 147 3.16 -1.87 0.02
CA ILE A 147 2.10 -1.82 -0.99
C ILE A 147 1.79 -0.36 -1.27
N ILE A 148 1.80 0.03 -2.55
CA ILE A 148 1.53 1.40 -2.96
C ILE A 148 0.46 1.38 -4.03
N THR A 149 -0.60 2.13 -3.84
CA THR A 149 -1.55 2.41 -4.92
C THR A 149 -1.37 3.83 -5.42
N MET A 150 -1.52 4.00 -6.72
CA MET A 150 -1.44 5.31 -7.35
C MET A 150 -2.36 5.43 -8.57
N GLN A 151 -2.82 6.63 -8.81
CA GLN A 151 -3.62 6.94 -10.00
C GLN A 151 -2.74 7.45 -11.16
N TYR A 152 -1.60 8.04 -10.82
CA TYR A 152 -0.70 8.64 -11.79
C TYR A 152 0.64 7.88 -11.89
N PRO A 153 1.03 7.42 -13.08
CA PRO A 153 2.15 6.49 -13.23
C PRO A 153 3.55 7.06 -12.93
N LEU A 154 3.69 8.38 -12.83
CA LEU A 154 4.98 9.03 -12.55
C LEU A 154 5.20 9.36 -11.07
N GLY A 155 4.32 8.93 -10.17
CA GLY A 155 4.44 9.23 -8.75
C GLY A 155 5.75 8.75 -8.09
N ILE A 156 6.36 7.64 -8.59
CA ILE A 156 7.58 7.08 -8.02
C ILE A 156 8.81 7.51 -8.83
N PRO A 157 9.83 8.16 -8.21
CA PRO A 157 11.07 8.53 -8.89
C PRO A 157 11.82 7.33 -9.47
N PRO A 158 12.57 7.50 -10.57
CA PRO A 158 13.29 6.41 -11.24
C PRO A 158 14.20 5.61 -10.31
N ALA A 159 14.94 6.28 -9.43
CA ALA A 159 15.84 5.62 -8.47
C ALA A 159 15.13 4.71 -7.47
N LEU A 160 13.84 4.94 -7.19
CA LEU A 160 13.04 4.10 -6.30
C LEU A 160 12.32 2.98 -7.05
N ARG A 161 11.97 3.20 -8.33
CA ARG A 161 11.27 2.20 -9.15
C ARG A 161 12.06 0.90 -9.32
N THR A 162 13.38 0.97 -9.31
CA THR A 162 14.26 -0.22 -9.39
C THR A 162 14.10 -1.19 -8.22
N ASN A 163 13.45 -0.76 -7.14
CA ASN A 163 13.18 -1.60 -5.97
C ASN A 163 11.79 -2.24 -5.99
N ILE A 164 11.00 -2.01 -7.03
CA ILE A 164 9.65 -2.57 -7.15
C ILE A 164 9.75 -4.01 -7.64
N ASP A 165 9.14 -4.94 -6.90
CA ASP A 165 9.12 -6.36 -7.24
C ASP A 165 7.96 -6.70 -8.19
N TYR A 166 6.78 -6.11 -7.95
CA TYR A 166 5.56 -6.38 -8.73
C TYR A 166 4.84 -5.09 -9.07
N VAL A 167 4.39 -4.97 -10.30
CA VAL A 167 3.56 -3.86 -10.76
C VAL A 167 2.25 -4.41 -11.31
N PHE A 168 1.13 -3.97 -10.75
CA PHE A 168 -0.21 -4.26 -11.24
C PHE A 168 -0.72 -3.03 -12.00
N ILE A 169 -1.00 -3.19 -13.28
CA ILE A 169 -1.46 -2.11 -14.16
C ILE A 169 -2.91 -2.39 -14.51
N LEU A 170 -3.79 -1.54 -14.01
CA LEU A 170 -5.21 -1.61 -14.31
C LEU A 170 -5.56 -0.78 -15.54
N ARG A 171 -6.84 -0.79 -15.93
CA ARG A 171 -7.33 -0.08 -17.12
C ARG A 171 -6.94 1.39 -17.13
N GLU A 172 -6.32 1.81 -18.24
CA GLU A 172 -5.95 3.20 -18.52
C GLU A 172 -6.35 3.55 -19.97
N PRO A 173 -7.39 4.39 -20.17
CA PRO A 173 -7.86 4.74 -21.51
C PRO A 173 -7.02 5.82 -22.22
N TYR A 174 -6.27 6.64 -21.45
CA TYR A 174 -5.50 7.74 -22.06
C TYR A 174 -4.15 7.27 -22.60
N ILE A 175 -3.97 7.44 -23.89
CA ILE A 175 -2.73 7.07 -24.62
C ILE A 175 -1.49 7.73 -24.00
N ALA A 176 -1.59 9.00 -23.60
CA ALA A 176 -0.47 9.69 -22.95
C ALA A 176 -0.04 9.03 -21.62
N ASN A 177 -0.99 8.53 -20.83
CA ASN A 177 -0.70 7.80 -19.60
C ASN A 177 -0.18 6.39 -19.89
N ARG A 178 -0.73 5.69 -20.89
CA ARG A 178 -0.20 4.40 -21.37
C ARG A 178 1.26 4.53 -21.79
N LYS A 179 1.61 5.61 -22.49
CA LYS A 179 2.99 5.88 -22.89
C LYS A 179 3.91 6.04 -21.67
N ARG A 180 3.47 6.78 -20.66
CA ARG A 180 4.21 6.91 -19.39
C ARG A 180 4.37 5.58 -18.65
N ILE A 181 3.32 4.75 -18.60
CA ILE A 181 3.40 3.40 -18.02
C ILE A 181 4.40 2.55 -18.79
N PHE A 182 4.31 2.54 -20.12
CA PHE A 182 5.24 1.81 -20.98
C PHE A 182 6.69 2.21 -20.73
N GLU A 183 7.01 3.49 -20.78
CA GLU A 183 8.38 4.01 -20.63
C GLU A 183 8.95 3.77 -19.22
N ASN A 184 8.12 3.73 -18.20
CA ASN A 184 8.58 3.71 -16.81
C ASN A 184 8.45 2.35 -16.11
N TYR A 185 7.56 1.46 -16.55
CA TYR A 185 7.28 0.19 -15.88
C TYR A 185 7.24 -1.01 -16.83
N ALA A 186 6.99 -0.80 -18.13
CA ALA A 186 6.76 -1.87 -19.10
C ALA A 186 7.78 -1.89 -20.24
N GLY A 187 9.01 -1.44 -19.97
CA GLY A 187 10.09 -1.37 -20.97
C GLY A 187 10.58 -2.72 -21.52
N MET A 188 10.05 -3.86 -20.98
CA MET A 188 10.31 -5.19 -21.54
C MET A 188 9.50 -5.47 -22.81
N PHE A 189 8.44 -4.72 -23.10
CA PHE A 189 7.70 -4.85 -24.35
C PHE A 189 8.52 -4.28 -25.52
N PRO A 190 8.52 -4.93 -26.70
CA PRO A 190 9.34 -4.50 -27.83
C PRO A 190 8.90 -3.16 -28.42
N THR A 191 7.61 -2.88 -28.40
CA THR A 191 7.05 -1.61 -28.91
C THR A 191 5.89 -1.13 -28.05
N PHE A 192 5.60 0.17 -28.12
CA PHE A 192 4.45 0.76 -27.44
C PHE A 192 3.12 0.21 -27.96
N GLU A 193 3.03 -0.07 -29.26
CA GLU A 193 1.84 -0.66 -29.89
C GLU A 193 1.54 -2.05 -29.33
N SER A 194 2.57 -2.90 -29.17
CA SER A 194 2.41 -4.24 -28.59
C SER A 194 1.96 -4.15 -27.12
N PHE A 195 2.49 -3.21 -26.36
CA PHE A 195 2.03 -2.94 -24.99
C PHE A 195 0.55 -2.51 -24.97
N CYS A 196 0.14 -1.57 -25.84
CA CYS A 196 -1.26 -1.14 -25.92
C CYS A 196 -2.21 -2.27 -26.28
N GLN A 197 -1.85 -3.14 -27.22
CA GLN A 197 -2.65 -4.31 -27.60
C GLN A 197 -2.85 -5.27 -26.42
N VAL A 198 -1.81 -5.50 -25.60
CA VAL A 198 -1.90 -6.33 -24.41
C VAL A 198 -2.75 -5.65 -23.35
N MET A 199 -2.57 -4.33 -23.13
CA MET A 199 -3.42 -3.58 -22.20
C MET A 199 -4.90 -3.68 -22.56
N ASP A 200 -5.26 -3.56 -23.83
CA ASP A 200 -6.66 -3.65 -24.30
C ASP A 200 -7.27 -5.03 -24.03
N GLN A 201 -6.47 -6.08 -24.09
CA GLN A 201 -6.93 -7.46 -23.86
C GLN A 201 -6.94 -7.88 -22.39
N CYS A 202 -6.05 -7.31 -21.57
CA CYS A 202 -5.80 -7.78 -20.20
C CYS A 202 -6.26 -6.83 -19.11
N THR A 203 -6.91 -5.70 -19.45
CA THR A 203 -7.35 -4.73 -18.44
C THR A 203 -8.85 -4.38 -18.50
N GLU A 204 -9.61 -5.18 -19.24
CA GLU A 204 -11.07 -5.07 -19.27
C GLU A 204 -11.69 -5.85 -18.08
N ASN A 205 -12.94 -5.55 -17.74
CA ASN A 205 -13.71 -6.28 -16.72
C ASN A 205 -13.00 -6.45 -15.36
N TYR A 206 -12.30 -5.40 -14.90
CA TYR A 206 -11.49 -5.39 -13.67
C TYR A 206 -10.30 -6.35 -13.69
N GLU A 207 -9.87 -6.78 -14.85
CA GLU A 207 -8.58 -7.46 -15.01
C GLU A 207 -7.43 -6.46 -14.97
N CYS A 208 -6.23 -6.95 -14.75
CA CYS A 208 -5.01 -6.14 -14.74
C CYS A 208 -3.84 -6.89 -15.39
N LEU A 209 -2.92 -6.12 -15.91
CA LEU A 209 -1.62 -6.61 -16.34
C LEU A 209 -0.69 -6.63 -15.14
N VAL A 210 0.02 -7.74 -14.93
CA VAL A 210 0.97 -7.90 -13.83
C VAL A 210 2.38 -8.03 -14.39
N ILE A 211 3.29 -7.20 -13.91
CA ILE A 211 4.72 -7.27 -14.23
C ILE A 211 5.46 -7.80 -13.01
N ASN A 212 6.19 -8.89 -13.19
CA ASN A 212 7.06 -9.49 -12.20
C ASN A 212 8.53 -9.14 -12.49
N ASN A 213 9.06 -8.16 -11.76
CA ASN A 213 10.46 -7.74 -11.89
C ASN A 213 11.47 -8.72 -11.25
N ASN A 214 10.97 -9.71 -10.48
CA ASN A 214 11.81 -10.75 -9.88
C ASN A 214 12.06 -11.95 -10.82
N ALA A 215 11.48 -11.94 -12.02
CA ALA A 215 11.68 -12.99 -13.01
C ALA A 215 13.17 -13.12 -13.36
N LYS A 216 13.67 -14.37 -13.41
CA LYS A 216 15.07 -14.66 -13.75
C LYS A 216 15.30 -14.75 -15.25
N SER A 217 14.25 -14.64 -16.04
CA SER A 217 14.26 -14.73 -17.49
C SER A 217 13.95 -13.38 -18.12
N ASN A 218 14.59 -13.08 -19.24
CA ASN A 218 14.28 -11.88 -20.04
C ASN A 218 13.13 -12.12 -21.04
N LYS A 219 12.51 -13.30 -21.03
CA LYS A 219 11.38 -13.59 -21.91
C LYS A 219 10.14 -12.88 -21.37
N LEU A 220 9.42 -12.18 -22.26
CA LEU A 220 8.22 -11.42 -21.91
C LEU A 220 7.17 -12.27 -21.17
N GLN A 221 6.93 -13.50 -21.64
CA GLN A 221 5.97 -14.44 -21.08
C GLN A 221 6.30 -14.96 -19.67
N ASP A 222 7.54 -14.73 -19.18
CA ASP A 222 7.97 -15.08 -17.83
C ASP A 222 7.91 -13.87 -16.89
N GLN A 223 7.77 -12.67 -17.44
CA GLN A 223 7.73 -11.40 -16.70
C GLN A 223 6.33 -10.81 -16.64
N VAL A 224 5.47 -11.11 -17.61
CA VAL A 224 4.17 -10.46 -17.79
C VAL A 224 3.05 -11.48 -17.70
N PHE A 225 2.02 -11.13 -16.94
CA PHE A 225 0.87 -11.99 -16.65
C PHE A 225 -0.41 -11.15 -16.70
N TRP A 226 -1.56 -11.80 -16.83
CA TRP A 226 -2.85 -11.20 -16.58
C TRP A 226 -3.40 -11.67 -15.23
N TYR A 227 -4.21 -10.86 -14.58
CA TYR A 227 -4.83 -11.21 -13.31
C TYR A 227 -6.18 -10.52 -13.13
N LYS A 228 -7.04 -11.16 -12.37
CA LYS A 228 -8.29 -10.59 -11.86
C LYS A 228 -8.40 -10.95 -10.39
N ALA A 229 -8.70 -9.97 -9.54
CA ALA A 229 -8.83 -10.18 -8.12
C ALA A 229 -9.95 -11.17 -7.80
N ASP A 230 -9.67 -12.10 -6.90
CA ASP A 230 -10.66 -13.04 -6.38
C ASP A 230 -11.46 -12.38 -5.24
N ALA A 231 -12.73 -12.75 -5.12
CA ALA A 231 -13.55 -12.31 -4.00
C ALA A 231 -13.28 -13.18 -2.77
N HIS A 232 -13.11 -12.54 -1.62
CA HIS A 232 -12.87 -13.20 -0.34
C HIS A 232 -13.92 -12.83 0.70
N ASN A 233 -14.20 -13.75 1.61
CA ASN A 233 -14.96 -13.45 2.83
C ASN A 233 -14.23 -12.39 3.67
N ASP A 234 -14.91 -11.81 4.65
CA ASP A 234 -14.29 -10.87 5.56
C ASP A 234 -13.21 -11.54 6.40
N PHE A 235 -12.09 -10.86 6.54
CA PHE A 235 -10.92 -11.32 7.28
C PHE A 235 -10.28 -10.16 8.04
N LYS A 236 -9.46 -10.51 9.00
CA LYS A 236 -8.65 -9.57 9.79
C LYS A 236 -7.18 -9.84 9.59
N LEU A 237 -6.40 -8.79 9.47
CA LEU A 237 -4.94 -8.83 9.38
C LEU A 237 -4.33 -8.72 10.77
N GLY A 238 -3.18 -9.37 10.94
CA GLY A 238 -2.37 -9.20 12.11
C GLY A 238 -2.68 -10.14 13.27
N SER A 239 -1.83 -10.06 14.28
CA SER A 239 -1.96 -10.87 15.48
C SER A 239 -3.10 -10.41 16.40
N LYS A 240 -3.45 -11.22 17.41
CA LYS A 240 -4.47 -10.84 18.40
C LYS A 240 -4.03 -9.60 19.18
N GLU A 241 -2.77 -9.54 19.57
CA GLU A 241 -2.17 -8.42 20.31
C GLU A 241 -2.25 -7.10 19.50
N PHE A 242 -2.16 -7.17 18.17
CA PHE A 242 -2.34 -6.02 17.28
C PHE A 242 -3.73 -5.40 17.40
N TRP A 243 -4.76 -6.23 17.55
CA TRP A 243 -6.13 -5.80 17.74
C TRP A 243 -6.42 -5.35 19.18
N GLU A 244 -5.82 -5.99 20.17
CA GLU A 244 -5.95 -5.66 21.60
C GLU A 244 -5.36 -4.26 21.89
N LEU A 245 -4.14 -3.97 21.42
CA LEU A 245 -3.52 -2.65 21.53
C LEU A 245 -4.43 -1.52 21.04
N SER A 246 -5.19 -1.74 19.97
CA SER A 246 -6.10 -0.73 19.43
C SER A 246 -7.34 -0.53 20.29
N LYS A 247 -7.77 -1.53 21.06
CA LYS A 247 -8.92 -1.42 21.97
C LYS A 247 -8.55 -0.67 23.25
N ASP A 248 -7.41 -1.00 23.83
CA ASP A 248 -6.93 -0.40 25.06
C ASP A 248 -6.73 1.11 24.91
N MET A 249 -6.13 1.56 23.80
CA MET A 249 -5.93 2.98 23.54
C MET A 249 -7.21 3.74 23.15
N GLN A 250 -8.24 3.06 22.63
CA GLN A 250 -9.55 3.69 22.37
C GLN A 250 -10.34 3.91 23.67
N SER A 251 -10.20 3.04 24.68
CA SER A 251 -10.83 3.24 25.99
C SER A 251 -10.27 4.46 26.70
N ASP A 252 -8.96 4.67 26.64
CA ASP A 252 -8.30 5.82 27.27
C ASP A 252 -8.72 7.15 26.62
N ASP A 253 -8.87 7.20 25.29
CA ASP A 253 -9.33 8.39 24.55
C ASP A 253 -10.81 8.72 24.80
N GLU A 254 -11.65 7.74 25.13
CA GLU A 254 -13.06 7.95 25.46
C GLU A 254 -13.23 8.46 26.91
N GLU A 255 -12.39 8.03 27.83
CA GLU A 255 -12.37 8.52 29.21
C GLU A 255 -11.90 9.99 29.32
N GLU A 256 -10.94 10.43 28.50
CA GLU A 256 -10.49 11.82 28.46
C GLU A 256 -11.51 12.79 27.83
N LYS A 257 -12.46 12.32 27.02
CA LYS A 257 -13.46 13.18 26.35
C LYS A 257 -14.72 13.47 27.16
N TYR A 258 -14.94 12.79 28.28
CA TYR A 258 -16.13 13.01 29.12
C TYR A 258 -15.82 13.86 30.37
N ASP A 259 -15.70 15.20 30.17
CA ASP A 259 -15.81 16.19 31.27
C ASP A 259 -17.09 17.02 31.09
N PRO A 260 -18.16 16.74 31.87
CA PRO A 260 -19.41 17.48 31.80
C PRO A 260 -19.34 18.88 32.38
N GLY A 261 -18.19 19.34 32.89
CA GLY A 261 -18.02 20.57 33.68
C GLY A 261 -17.47 21.79 32.96
N SER A 262 -16.94 21.69 31.74
CA SER A 262 -16.26 22.83 31.10
C SER A 262 -17.07 23.57 30.02
N SER A 263 -18.27 24.05 30.37
CA SER A 263 -18.98 24.99 29.49
C SER A 263 -18.40 26.41 29.65
N LYS A 264 -17.26 26.69 29.02
CA LYS A 264 -16.82 28.10 28.82
C LYS A 264 -17.72 28.72 27.75
N LYS A 265 -18.55 29.68 28.19
CA LYS A 265 -19.34 30.56 27.32
C LYS A 265 -18.43 31.24 26.29
N LYS A 266 -18.53 30.82 25.03
CA LYS A 266 -17.94 31.55 23.91
C LYS A 266 -18.81 32.78 23.64
N GLY A 267 -18.22 34.00 23.75
CA GLY A 267 -18.84 35.22 23.41
C GLY A 267 -19.33 35.24 21.96
N ALA A 268 -20.53 35.81 21.79
CA ALA A 268 -21.17 35.96 20.49
C ALA A 268 -20.35 36.91 19.60
N GLY A 269 -19.81 36.37 18.50
CA GLY A 269 -19.24 37.22 17.44
C GLY A 269 -20.32 37.98 16.67
N PRO A 270 -19.95 39.03 15.91
CA PRO A 270 -20.91 39.92 15.26
C PRO A 270 -21.76 39.15 14.22
N LYS A 271 -23.08 39.28 14.35
CA LYS A 271 -24.06 38.77 13.39
C LYS A 271 -24.07 39.62 12.14
N ILE A 272 -23.69 39.09 11.00
CA ILE A 272 -23.82 39.74 9.68
C ILE A 272 -25.19 39.36 9.11
N SER A 273 -26.06 40.39 8.88
CA SER A 273 -27.32 40.21 8.15
C SER A 273 -27.16 40.66 6.69
N VAL A 274 -27.49 39.81 5.72
CA VAL A 274 -27.45 40.13 4.29
C VAL A 274 -28.87 40.41 3.81
N LYS A 275 -29.13 41.65 3.33
CA LYS A 275 -30.36 41.98 2.58
C LYS A 275 -30.13 41.73 1.08
N LYS A 276 -30.90 40.82 0.49
CA LYS A 276 -30.93 40.64 -0.97
C LYS A 276 -31.95 41.56 -1.57
N THR A 277 -31.55 42.51 -2.39
CA THR A 277 -32.43 43.30 -3.27
C THR A 277 -32.56 42.61 -4.62
N LYS A 278 -33.80 42.43 -5.08
CA LYS A 278 -34.08 42.00 -6.47
C LYS A 278 -34.04 43.26 -7.36
N TRP A 279 -33.36 43.13 -8.49
CA TRP A 279 -33.51 44.02 -9.64
C TRP A 279 -34.69 43.52 -10.48
#